data_13ee8f3ae36dfc800350cecfe303f02d
#
_entry.id   13ee8f3ae36dfc800350cecfe303f02d
#
_cell.length_a   1.000
_cell.length_b   1.000
_cell.length_c   1.000
_cell.angle_alpha   90.00
_cell.angle_beta   90.00
_cell.angle_gamma   90.00
#
_symmetry.space_group_name_H-M   'P 1'
#
loop_
_entity.id
_entity.type
_entity.pdbx_description
1 polymer ?
#
loop_
_entity_poly.entity_id
_entity_poly.type
_entity_poly.pdbx_seq_one_letter_code
_entity_poly.pdbx_strand_id
1 'polypeptide(L)'
;MEKGFFYMKKKTLLLFLSAALACTMLTGFGGSSDDAAAPTVTDVSEGENTEEADEPTDAAEEEASAEEETREGMYRSELTNEWIDESLQNQRPVAIMVDNEKTALPHYGLNDADIVYEMMNSTANGEITRFMALFKDWGSIKQVGSIRSVRPTNFMIAPEYNAVVIHDGGPFYIDAYLKNPWVEHLSGGFARIKNGKPREFTEYVTTGEVEKRMKAAGYSTEYNDYAQGNHWLFASESNPVDLSEAADSKDCTLVDLPFDHNGSQLDYDAASNTYLYSEYGAKHVDPLDDNKQMAFTNVILQCAPVTQYDANGYMQFNILNSTGEGYYITGGKAILVTWSKGHDMSPTKFYKEDGTEITLNTGKTYIALVRDSRWSELVLK
;
A
#
# COMPACT_ATOMS: atom_id res chain seq x y z
N MET A 1 31.85 31.67 49.72
CA MET A 1 32.88 32.31 48.88
C MET A 1 32.63 31.81 47.47
N GLU A 2 32.04 32.63 46.77
CA GLU A 2 32.32 33.47 45.58
C GLU A 2 31.97 32.74 44.27
N LYS A 3 31.02 33.28 43.66
CA LYS A 3 30.78 34.19 42.51
C LYS A 3 30.68 33.34 41.24
N GLY A 4 29.65 33.30 40.50
CA GLY A 4 28.84 34.33 39.83
C GLY A 4 29.49 34.72 38.51
N PHE A 5 28.92 34.26 37.38
CA PHE A 5 28.99 35.11 36.14
C PHE A 5 27.83 34.79 35.20
N PHE A 6 26.94 35.75 35.09
CA PHE A 6 25.94 35.95 34.04
C PHE A 6 26.63 36.34 32.73
N TYR A 7 26.22 35.80 31.61
CA TYR A 7 26.46 36.44 30.32
C TYR A 7 25.24 36.38 29.41
N MET A 8 24.50 37.47 29.38
CA MET A 8 23.51 37.79 28.33
C MET A 8 24.24 38.53 27.21
N LYS A 9 23.97 38.17 25.96
CA LYS A 9 24.08 39.08 24.77
C LYS A 9 23.54 38.27 23.57
N LYS A 10 22.85 38.79 22.62
CA LYS A 10 22.24 40.01 22.15
C LYS A 10 21.47 39.62 20.89
N LYS A 11 20.25 40.07 20.77
CA LYS A 11 19.43 40.02 19.55
C LYS A 11 20.13 40.84 18.46
N THR A 12 20.25 40.26 17.25
CA THR A 12 20.49 41.05 16.05
C THR A 12 19.34 40.77 15.08
N LEU A 13 18.53 41.78 14.91
CA LEU A 13 17.44 41.94 13.98
C LEU A 13 18.04 42.38 12.64
N LEU A 14 17.89 41.56 11.57
CA LEU A 14 18.18 42.04 10.22
C LEU A 14 16.87 42.06 9.41
N LEU A 15 16.43 43.28 9.15
CA LEU A 15 15.45 43.60 8.11
C LEU A 15 16.13 43.44 6.75
N PHE A 16 15.47 42.71 5.82
CA PHE A 16 15.74 42.89 4.39
C PHE A 16 14.46 43.31 3.67
N LEU A 17 14.64 44.35 2.94
CA LEU A 17 13.75 45.20 2.19
C LEU A 17 13.20 44.46 0.95
N SER A 18 11.92 44.66 0.71
CA SER A 18 11.19 44.31 -0.51
C SER A 18 11.70 45.14 -1.70
N ALA A 19 11.85 44.45 -2.86
CA ALA A 19 11.88 45.13 -4.15
C ALA A 19 10.86 44.45 -5.09
N ALA A 20 9.78 45.18 -5.31
CA ALA A 20 8.82 44.91 -6.36
C ALA A 20 9.41 45.37 -7.70
N LEU A 21 9.30 44.52 -8.73
CA LEU A 21 9.52 44.97 -10.11
C LEU A 21 8.28 44.58 -10.93
N ALA A 22 7.51 45.59 -11.23
CA ALA A 22 6.46 45.57 -12.24
C ALA A 22 7.11 45.69 -13.63
N CYS A 23 6.66 44.90 -14.58
CA CYS A 23 6.90 45.18 -15.99
C CYS A 23 5.63 45.00 -16.81
N THR A 24 5.34 46.03 -17.51
CA THR A 24 4.19 46.51 -18.24
C THR A 24 3.87 45.70 -19.48
N MET A 25 2.59 45.75 -19.80
CA MET A 25 1.94 45.37 -21.07
C MET A 25 2.54 46.07 -22.29
N LEU A 26 2.53 45.38 -23.41
CA LEU A 26 2.41 46.04 -24.71
C LEU A 26 1.43 45.26 -25.60
N THR A 27 0.41 45.99 -26.01
CA THR A 27 -0.63 45.67 -26.99
C THR A 27 -0.09 45.77 -28.39
N GLY A 28 -0.57 44.91 -29.29
CA GLY A 28 -0.36 45.03 -30.73
C GLY A 28 -1.55 44.43 -31.49
N PHE A 29 -2.29 45.34 -32.13
CA PHE A 29 -3.47 45.17 -32.98
C PHE A 29 -3.13 44.68 -34.39
N GLY A 30 -4.11 44.05 -35.05
CA GLY A 30 -4.26 43.88 -36.51
C GLY A 30 -4.66 42.47 -36.89
N GLY A 31 -5.82 42.12 -37.29
CA GLY A 31 -6.81 42.61 -38.19
C GLY A 31 -6.72 41.86 -39.52
N SER A 32 -7.66 40.97 -39.79
CA SER A 32 -8.43 40.95 -41.05
C SER A 32 -9.06 39.57 -41.32
N SER A 33 -10.33 39.58 -41.45
CA SER A 33 -11.33 38.73 -42.08
C SER A 33 -10.85 38.00 -43.38
N ASP A 34 -11.38 36.79 -43.60
CA ASP A 34 -12.23 36.51 -44.76
C ASP A 34 -12.93 35.14 -44.64
N ASP A 35 -14.19 35.19 -45.08
CA ASP A 35 -15.19 34.17 -45.28
C ASP A 35 -14.74 33.01 -46.18
N ALA A 36 -15.32 31.82 -45.98
CA ALA A 36 -16.03 31.05 -46.99
C ALA A 36 -16.52 29.69 -46.52
N ALA A 37 -17.82 29.57 -46.37
CA ALA A 37 -18.75 28.68 -47.09
C ALA A 37 -18.63 27.16 -46.81
N ALA A 38 -19.68 26.67 -46.17
CA ALA A 38 -20.14 25.28 -46.20
C ALA A 38 -20.65 24.88 -47.59
N PRO A 39 -20.59 23.64 -47.99
CA PRO A 39 -21.49 23.12 -49.03
C PRO A 39 -22.56 22.17 -48.47
N THR A 40 -23.69 22.39 -49.02
CA THR A 40 -25.01 21.84 -48.90
C THR A 40 -25.12 20.36 -49.25
N VAL A 41 -26.06 19.72 -48.58
CA VAL A 41 -26.66 18.40 -48.85
C VAL A 41 -27.26 18.35 -50.25
N THR A 42 -27.04 17.26 -50.96
CA THR A 42 -27.93 16.79 -52.06
C THR A 42 -28.30 15.34 -51.83
N ASP A 43 -29.58 15.18 -51.67
CA ASP A 43 -30.38 13.97 -51.63
C ASP A 43 -30.53 13.43 -53.09
N VAL A 44 -30.33 12.13 -53.32
CA VAL A 44 -30.91 11.44 -54.51
C VAL A 44 -31.21 9.98 -54.09
N SER A 45 -32.42 9.65 -54.39
CA SER A 45 -33.24 8.48 -54.18
C SER A 45 -32.82 7.15 -54.81
N GLU A 46 -33.29 6.09 -54.18
CA GLU A 46 -33.89 4.83 -54.62
C GLU A 46 -33.21 3.99 -55.73
N GLY A 47 -33.00 2.75 -55.38
CA GLY A 47 -32.81 1.62 -56.29
C GLY A 47 -32.79 0.30 -55.51
N GLU A 48 -33.96 -0.36 -55.49
CA GLU A 48 -34.13 -1.76 -55.05
C GLU A 48 -33.23 -2.69 -55.88
N ASN A 49 -32.56 -3.61 -55.20
CA ASN A 49 -32.35 -4.95 -55.76
C ASN A 49 -32.14 -5.99 -54.67
N THR A 50 -33.04 -6.93 -54.61
CA THR A 50 -33.01 -8.15 -53.82
C THR A 50 -31.97 -9.12 -54.38
N GLU A 51 -31.05 -9.58 -53.53
CA GLU A 51 -30.38 -10.87 -53.66
C GLU A 51 -30.18 -11.48 -52.29
N GLU A 52 -30.78 -12.66 -52.12
CA GLU A 52 -30.56 -13.56 -51.00
C GLU A 52 -29.08 -13.96 -50.90
N ALA A 53 -28.48 -13.80 -49.74
CA ALA A 53 -27.24 -14.48 -49.40
C ALA A 53 -27.23 -14.84 -47.91
N ASP A 54 -27.20 -16.12 -47.67
CA ASP A 54 -26.76 -16.91 -46.53
C ASP A 54 -26.54 -16.18 -45.17
N GLU A 55 -27.34 -16.60 -44.21
CA GLU A 55 -27.07 -16.39 -42.77
C GLU A 55 -25.74 -17.09 -42.36
N PRO A 56 -24.79 -16.38 -41.74
CA PRO A 56 -23.83 -17.06 -40.90
C PRO A 56 -24.49 -17.36 -39.56
N THR A 57 -24.57 -18.64 -39.24
CA THR A 57 -24.86 -19.18 -37.93
C THR A 57 -24.04 -18.45 -36.90
N ASP A 58 -24.73 -17.65 -36.10
CA ASP A 58 -24.24 -17.06 -34.86
C ASP A 58 -24.03 -18.20 -33.85
N ALA A 59 -22.79 -18.69 -33.78
CA ALA A 59 -22.33 -19.46 -32.67
C ALA A 59 -22.15 -18.48 -31.51
N ALA A 60 -23.23 -18.22 -30.78
CA ALA A 60 -23.16 -17.61 -29.48
C ALA A 60 -22.28 -18.50 -28.62
N GLU A 61 -21.06 -18.06 -28.35
CA GLU A 61 -20.28 -18.55 -27.23
C GLU A 61 -21.12 -18.23 -25.98
N GLU A 62 -21.76 -19.27 -25.44
CA GLU A 62 -22.24 -19.27 -24.07
C GLU A 62 -21.00 -19.13 -23.18
N GLU A 63 -20.62 -17.90 -22.85
CA GLU A 63 -19.87 -17.63 -21.65
C GLU A 63 -20.76 -18.10 -20.48
N ALA A 64 -20.50 -19.29 -20.00
CA ALA A 64 -21.06 -19.79 -18.77
C ALA A 64 -20.59 -18.80 -17.67
N SER A 65 -21.46 -17.85 -17.31
CA SER A 65 -21.29 -17.08 -16.11
C SER A 65 -21.30 -18.08 -14.94
N ALA A 66 -20.12 -18.38 -14.42
CA ALA A 66 -20.01 -19.10 -13.16
C ALA A 66 -20.83 -18.27 -12.15
N GLU A 67 -21.90 -18.85 -11.61
CA GLU A 67 -22.66 -18.20 -10.54
C GLU A 67 -21.65 -17.91 -9.42
N GLU A 68 -21.48 -16.63 -9.07
CA GLU A 68 -20.66 -16.25 -7.94
C GLU A 68 -21.20 -16.96 -6.70
N GLU A 69 -20.33 -17.77 -6.07
CA GLU A 69 -20.67 -18.44 -4.82
C GLU A 69 -21.12 -17.38 -3.80
N THR A 70 -22.29 -17.53 -3.21
CA THR A 70 -22.79 -16.65 -2.14
C THR A 70 -22.87 -17.44 -0.84
N ARG A 71 -22.52 -16.82 0.29
CA ARG A 71 -22.65 -17.41 1.63
C ARG A 71 -23.49 -16.47 2.50
N GLU A 72 -24.56 -16.99 3.06
CA GLU A 72 -25.47 -16.21 3.91
C GLU A 72 -24.72 -15.56 5.08
N GLY A 73 -24.91 -14.24 5.27
CA GLY A 73 -24.27 -13.46 6.33
C GLY A 73 -22.78 -13.19 6.13
N MET A 74 -22.24 -13.48 4.94
CA MET A 74 -20.83 -13.29 4.63
C MET A 74 -20.64 -12.54 3.30
N TYR A 75 -19.50 -11.87 3.14
CA TYR A 75 -19.08 -11.27 1.88
C TYR A 75 -17.58 -11.54 1.63
N ARG A 76 -17.14 -11.36 0.39
CA ARG A 76 -15.72 -11.48 0.02
C ARG A 76 -14.96 -10.22 0.40
N SER A 77 -13.98 -10.35 1.28
CA SER A 77 -13.12 -9.24 1.70
C SER A 77 -12.40 -8.62 0.50
N GLU A 78 -12.45 -7.31 0.36
CA GLU A 78 -11.72 -6.56 -0.67
C GLU A 78 -10.20 -6.56 -0.47
N LEU A 79 -9.69 -7.01 0.69
CA LEU A 79 -8.27 -7.11 0.99
C LEU A 79 -7.68 -8.50 0.77
N THR A 80 -8.48 -9.56 0.94
CA THR A 80 -8.00 -10.94 0.88
C THR A 80 -8.85 -11.87 0.01
N ASN A 81 -10.05 -11.43 -0.40
CA ASN A 81 -11.08 -12.26 -1.04
C ASN A 81 -11.55 -13.45 -0.18
N GLU A 82 -11.18 -13.49 1.09
CA GLU A 82 -11.72 -14.48 2.03
C GLU A 82 -13.15 -14.14 2.43
N TRP A 83 -13.93 -15.17 2.78
CA TRP A 83 -15.28 -14.97 3.34
C TRP A 83 -15.18 -14.45 4.77
N ILE A 84 -15.70 -13.24 5.00
CA ILE A 84 -15.77 -12.62 6.31
C ILE A 84 -17.20 -12.16 6.59
N ASP A 85 -17.51 -11.80 7.84
CA ASP A 85 -18.82 -11.39 8.28
C ASP A 85 -19.34 -10.17 7.50
N GLU A 86 -20.58 -10.23 7.02
CA GLU A 86 -21.21 -9.19 6.21
C GLU A 86 -21.29 -7.84 6.92
N SER A 87 -21.34 -7.82 8.24
CA SER A 87 -21.34 -6.58 9.02
C SER A 87 -20.06 -5.74 8.83
N LEU A 88 -18.98 -6.36 8.36
CA LEU A 88 -17.70 -5.68 8.07
C LEU A 88 -17.65 -5.06 6.67
N GLN A 89 -18.64 -5.28 5.81
CA GLN A 89 -18.59 -4.87 4.39
C GLN A 89 -18.25 -3.38 4.23
N ASN A 90 -18.88 -2.52 5.00
CA ASN A 90 -18.67 -1.08 4.95
C ASN A 90 -17.56 -0.59 5.89
N GLN A 91 -17.03 -1.45 6.75
CA GLN A 91 -15.97 -1.08 7.68
C GLN A 91 -14.67 -0.76 6.92
N ARG A 92 -14.14 0.44 7.12
CA ARG A 92 -12.84 0.80 6.55
C ARG A 92 -11.70 0.16 7.35
N PRO A 93 -10.57 -0.21 6.70
CA PRO A 93 -9.45 -0.81 7.40
C PRO A 93 -8.69 0.21 8.27
N VAL A 94 -7.86 -0.31 9.17
CA VAL A 94 -6.80 0.45 9.82
C VAL A 94 -5.44 -0.03 9.33
N ALA A 95 -4.46 0.88 9.27
CA ALA A 95 -3.07 0.60 8.93
C ALA A 95 -2.19 0.86 10.16
N ILE A 96 -1.69 -0.21 10.80
CA ILE A 96 -0.92 -0.12 12.04
C ILE A 96 0.57 -0.18 11.73
N MET A 97 1.32 0.84 12.21
CA MET A 97 2.77 0.89 12.11
C MET A 97 3.40 0.04 13.20
N VAL A 98 4.06 -1.06 12.84
CA VAL A 98 4.69 -2.00 13.77
C VAL A 98 6.21 -1.94 13.66
N ASP A 99 6.88 -1.82 14.81
CA ASP A 99 8.35 -1.79 14.88
C ASP A 99 8.93 -3.14 14.46
N ASN A 100 9.92 -3.12 13.59
CA ASN A 100 10.61 -4.34 13.14
C ASN A 100 12.06 -4.43 13.65
N GLU A 101 12.36 -3.78 14.78
CA GLU A 101 13.61 -3.97 15.52
C GLU A 101 13.60 -5.32 16.24
N LYS A 102 14.74 -6.01 16.30
CA LYS A 102 14.88 -7.30 16.98
C LYS A 102 14.38 -7.27 18.43
N THR A 103 14.54 -6.15 19.13
CA THR A 103 14.04 -5.95 20.50
C THR A 103 12.50 -5.93 20.55
N ALA A 104 11.81 -5.60 19.46
CA ALA A 104 10.35 -5.64 19.38
C ALA A 104 9.80 -7.07 19.43
N LEU A 105 10.56 -8.05 18.99
CA LEU A 105 10.12 -9.45 18.87
C LEU A 105 9.84 -10.10 20.23
N PRO A 106 8.86 -11.04 20.35
CA PRO A 106 7.94 -11.40 19.27
C PRO A 106 6.92 -10.30 19.01
N HIS A 107 6.45 -10.19 17.77
CA HIS A 107 5.28 -9.38 17.47
C HIS A 107 4.01 -10.13 17.85
N TYR A 108 2.95 -9.36 18.14
CA TYR A 108 1.65 -9.88 18.52
C TYR A 108 0.61 -9.43 17.50
N GLY A 109 -0.28 -10.33 17.10
CA GLY A 109 -1.44 -10.05 16.25
C GLY A 109 -1.13 -9.75 14.78
N LEU A 110 0.12 -9.93 14.31
CA LEU A 110 0.45 -9.72 12.91
C LEU A 110 -0.12 -10.83 12.00
N ASN A 111 -0.38 -12.02 12.55
CA ASN A 111 -1.05 -13.07 11.80
C ASN A 111 -2.51 -12.75 11.47
N ASP A 112 -3.12 -11.77 12.14
CA ASP A 112 -4.49 -11.33 11.84
C ASP A 112 -4.53 -10.23 10.76
N ALA A 113 -3.38 -9.70 10.34
CA ALA A 113 -3.31 -8.70 9.27
C ALA A 113 -3.68 -9.30 7.91
N ASP A 114 -4.45 -8.55 7.12
CA ASP A 114 -4.84 -8.90 5.76
C ASP A 114 -3.71 -8.66 4.76
N ILE A 115 -3.04 -7.50 4.89
CA ILE A 115 -1.92 -7.08 4.06
C ILE A 115 -0.81 -6.54 4.96
N VAL A 116 0.42 -6.99 4.71
CA VAL A 116 1.61 -6.48 5.41
C VAL A 116 2.57 -5.86 4.41
N TYR A 117 2.78 -4.55 4.56
CA TYR A 117 3.87 -3.85 3.88
C TYR A 117 5.13 -3.89 4.73
N GLU A 118 6.26 -4.22 4.12
CA GLU A 118 7.58 -4.05 4.71
C GLU A 118 8.41 -3.09 3.86
N MET A 119 9.01 -2.12 4.50
CA MET A 119 9.86 -1.15 3.83
C MET A 119 10.93 -0.60 4.76
N MET A 120 12.07 -0.22 4.18
CA MET A 120 13.13 0.45 4.92
C MET A 120 12.59 1.73 5.55
N ASN A 121 12.84 1.90 6.84
CA ASN A 121 12.35 3.03 7.63
C ASN A 121 13.34 4.21 7.66
N SER A 122 14.64 3.90 7.57
CA SER A 122 15.74 4.85 7.62
C SER A 122 16.95 4.25 6.91
N THR A 123 17.75 5.09 6.26
CA THR A 123 19.08 4.71 5.73
C THR A 123 20.16 4.66 6.82
N ALA A 124 19.82 5.10 8.04
CA ALA A 124 20.65 4.93 9.25
C ALA A 124 20.22 3.67 10.02
N ASN A 125 20.93 3.37 11.12
CA ASN A 125 20.63 2.22 11.99
C ASN A 125 20.61 0.87 11.24
N GLY A 126 21.54 0.67 10.30
CA GLY A 126 21.66 -0.57 9.53
C GLY A 126 20.54 -0.78 8.51
N GLU A 127 19.82 0.27 8.15
CA GLU A 127 18.72 0.20 7.18
C GLU A 127 17.51 -0.64 7.66
N ILE A 128 17.21 -0.53 8.95
CA ILE A 128 16.08 -1.21 9.57
C ILE A 128 14.79 -1.00 8.81
N THR A 129 13.99 -2.07 8.67
CA THR A 129 12.65 -2.01 8.09
C THR A 129 11.58 -1.69 9.15
N ARG A 130 10.37 -1.49 8.69
CA ARG A 130 9.16 -1.35 9.49
C ARG A 130 7.98 -1.96 8.75
N PHE A 131 7.04 -2.54 9.51
CA PHE A 131 5.78 -2.98 8.95
C PHE A 131 4.73 -1.88 8.99
N MET A 132 3.90 -1.84 7.95
CA MET A 132 2.58 -1.25 7.95
C MET A 132 1.58 -2.37 7.68
N ALA A 133 0.83 -2.75 8.70
CA ALA A 133 -0.09 -3.87 8.64
C ALA A 133 -1.55 -3.37 8.55
N LEU A 134 -2.28 -3.82 7.54
CA LEU A 134 -3.70 -3.48 7.32
C LEU A 134 -4.59 -4.56 7.93
N PHE A 135 -5.63 -4.10 8.61
CA PHE A 135 -6.64 -4.94 9.25
C PHE A 135 -8.04 -4.48 8.85
N LYS A 136 -8.79 -5.35 8.20
CA LYS A 136 -10.22 -5.14 7.92
C LYS A 136 -11.05 -5.36 9.19
N ASP A 137 -10.86 -6.52 9.83
CA ASP A 137 -11.51 -6.85 11.10
C ASP A 137 -10.69 -6.36 12.31
N TRP A 138 -10.53 -5.04 12.41
CA TRP A 138 -9.85 -4.45 13.56
C TRP A 138 -10.66 -4.56 14.86
N GLY A 139 -11.94 -4.91 14.80
CA GLY A 139 -12.78 -5.16 15.97
C GLY A 139 -12.37 -6.41 16.74
N SER A 140 -11.79 -7.40 16.07
CA SER A 140 -11.30 -8.66 16.67
C SER A 140 -9.90 -8.54 17.28
N ILE A 141 -9.18 -7.44 17.06
CA ILE A 141 -7.82 -7.24 17.57
C ILE A 141 -7.78 -7.43 19.10
N LYS A 142 -6.93 -8.35 19.54
CA LYS A 142 -6.59 -8.54 20.97
C LYS A 142 -5.40 -7.69 21.38
N GLN A 143 -4.34 -7.74 20.60
CA GLN A 143 -3.12 -6.97 20.78
C GLN A 143 -2.33 -6.93 19.47
N VAL A 144 -1.92 -5.74 19.00
CA VAL A 144 -1.03 -5.58 17.85
C VAL A 144 0.07 -4.59 18.18
N GLY A 145 1.30 -4.90 17.83
CA GLY A 145 2.46 -4.02 17.99
C GLY A 145 3.74 -4.78 18.38
N SER A 146 4.74 -4.03 18.85
CA SER A 146 4.73 -2.64 19.35
C SER A 146 4.56 -1.60 18.23
N ILE A 147 3.76 -0.56 18.55
CA ILE A 147 3.49 0.53 17.62
C ILE A 147 4.71 1.45 17.52
N ARG A 148 4.97 1.99 16.32
CA ARG A 148 6.08 2.91 16.08
C ARG A 148 5.74 4.03 15.10
N SER A 149 6.74 4.87 14.88
CA SER A 149 6.61 6.08 14.08
C SER A 149 6.36 5.80 12.61
N VAL A 150 5.54 6.61 12.00
CA VAL A 150 5.21 6.63 10.58
C VAL A 150 6.29 7.38 9.77
N ARG A 151 6.29 7.17 8.47
CA ARG A 151 7.08 7.92 7.46
C ARG A 151 6.14 8.47 6.38
N PRO A 152 6.59 9.46 5.57
CA PRO A 152 5.77 10.00 4.48
C PRO A 152 5.17 8.94 3.56
N THR A 153 5.93 7.91 3.19
CA THR A 153 5.47 6.82 2.31
C THR A 153 4.20 6.14 2.84
N ASN A 154 4.06 5.99 4.16
CA ASN A 154 2.88 5.34 4.73
C ASN A 154 1.59 6.16 4.48
N PHE A 155 1.69 7.50 4.44
CA PHE A 155 0.59 8.39 4.07
C PHE A 155 0.35 8.51 2.55
N MET A 156 1.24 7.94 1.74
CA MET A 156 1.02 7.77 0.30
C MET A 156 0.33 6.44 -0.01
N ILE A 157 0.43 5.45 0.89
CA ILE A 157 -0.12 4.10 0.70
C ILE A 157 -1.46 3.94 1.43
N ALA A 158 -1.56 4.30 2.70
CA ALA A 158 -2.77 4.07 3.49
C ALA A 158 -4.05 4.66 2.87
N PRO A 159 -4.04 5.85 2.23
CA PRO A 159 -5.22 6.40 1.56
C PRO A 159 -5.74 5.56 0.38
N GLU A 160 -4.89 4.72 -0.24
CA GLU A 160 -5.32 3.78 -1.30
C GLU A 160 -6.42 2.84 -0.81
N TYR A 161 -6.40 2.54 0.48
CA TYR A 161 -7.34 1.66 1.17
C TYR A 161 -8.39 2.43 1.97
N ASN A 162 -8.36 3.76 1.93
CA ASN A 162 -9.14 4.60 2.85
C ASN A 162 -8.89 4.25 4.33
N ALA A 163 -7.68 3.78 4.64
CA ALA A 163 -7.31 3.29 5.97
C ALA A 163 -7.00 4.42 6.95
N VAL A 164 -7.38 4.24 8.23
CA VAL A 164 -6.93 5.10 9.32
C VAL A 164 -5.56 4.64 9.80
N VAL A 165 -4.56 5.53 9.78
CA VAL A 165 -3.19 5.18 10.15
C VAL A 165 -3.00 5.22 11.66
N ILE A 166 -2.51 4.14 12.26
CA ILE A 166 -2.19 4.03 13.68
C ILE A 166 -0.68 3.99 13.87
N HIS A 167 -0.13 4.96 14.61
CA HIS A 167 1.32 5.09 14.79
C HIS A 167 1.67 5.80 16.11
N ASP A 168 2.94 5.77 16.52
CA ASP A 168 3.46 6.59 17.62
C ASP A 168 4.59 7.48 17.11
N GLY A 169 4.26 8.75 16.86
CA GLY A 169 5.18 9.76 16.36
C GLY A 169 5.52 9.64 14.88
N GLY A 170 6.42 10.51 14.45
CA GLY A 170 6.93 10.63 13.09
C GLY A 170 7.82 11.87 12.97
N PRO A 171 8.65 11.99 11.93
CA PRO A 171 9.43 13.19 11.66
C PRO A 171 8.51 14.32 11.18
N PHE A 172 8.93 15.57 11.33
CA PHE A 172 8.15 16.74 10.89
C PHE A 172 7.81 16.73 9.38
N TYR A 173 8.49 15.94 8.58
CA TYR A 173 8.21 15.76 7.15
C TYR A 173 6.81 15.19 6.87
N ILE A 174 6.17 14.55 7.87
CA ILE A 174 4.80 14.06 7.73
C ILE A 174 3.76 15.17 7.81
N ASP A 175 4.09 16.33 8.38
CA ASP A 175 3.13 17.43 8.65
C ASP A 175 2.42 17.94 7.39
N ALA A 176 3.05 17.83 6.22
CA ALA A 176 2.44 18.18 4.95
C ALA A 176 1.31 17.22 4.58
N TYR A 177 1.50 15.93 4.83
CA TYR A 177 0.52 14.87 4.55
C TYR A 177 -0.68 14.93 5.51
N LEU A 178 -0.43 15.24 6.78
CA LEU A 178 -1.49 15.34 7.81
C LEU A 178 -2.50 16.48 7.53
N LYS A 179 -2.21 17.38 6.60
CA LYS A 179 -3.13 18.45 6.17
C LYS A 179 -4.11 18.01 5.11
N ASN A 180 -3.88 16.87 4.50
CA ASN A 180 -4.75 16.35 3.45
C ASN A 180 -6.06 15.82 4.06
N PRO A 181 -7.23 16.20 3.53
CA PRO A 181 -8.52 15.84 4.13
C PRO A 181 -8.83 14.34 4.05
N TRP A 182 -8.12 13.58 3.22
CA TRP A 182 -8.22 12.13 3.11
C TRP A 182 -7.27 11.37 4.03
N VAL A 183 -6.44 12.08 4.81
CA VAL A 183 -5.50 11.46 5.76
C VAL A 183 -6.09 11.54 7.16
N GLU A 184 -6.49 10.41 7.69
CA GLU A 184 -6.91 10.26 9.07
C GLU A 184 -5.93 9.37 9.83
N HIS A 185 -5.54 9.78 11.03
CA HIS A 185 -4.55 9.06 11.81
C HIS A 185 -4.78 9.16 13.31
N LEU A 186 -4.30 8.16 14.04
CA LEU A 186 -4.30 8.09 15.49
C LEU A 186 -2.84 7.94 15.95
N SER A 187 -2.31 8.97 16.64
CA SER A 187 -0.91 8.99 17.04
C SER A 187 -0.75 8.89 18.55
N GLY A 188 0.03 7.88 19.00
CA GLY A 188 0.46 7.68 20.36
C GLY A 188 -0.65 7.53 21.42
N GLY A 189 -0.25 7.30 22.66
CA GLY A 189 -1.17 7.20 23.79
C GLY A 189 -1.99 5.90 23.83
N PHE A 190 -1.60 4.88 23.06
CA PHE A 190 -2.18 3.53 23.13
C PHE A 190 -1.71 2.79 24.39
N ALA A 191 -2.30 1.63 24.65
CA ALA A 191 -1.99 0.84 25.83
C ALA A 191 -0.50 0.48 25.92
N ARG A 192 0.08 0.66 27.11
CA ARG A 192 1.46 0.25 27.37
C ARG A 192 1.49 -1.00 28.23
N ILE A 193 2.00 -2.08 27.63
CA ILE A 193 2.09 -3.39 28.26
C ILE A 193 3.51 -3.57 28.79
N LYS A 194 3.61 -3.87 30.09
CA LYS A 194 4.89 -4.21 30.72
C LYS A 194 5.37 -5.58 30.22
N ASN A 195 6.42 -5.56 29.40
CA ASN A 195 7.00 -6.76 28.79
C ASN A 195 8.51 -6.92 29.05
N GLY A 196 9.08 -6.13 29.98
CA GLY A 196 10.50 -6.16 30.31
C GLY A 196 11.41 -5.44 29.31
N LYS A 197 10.86 -4.85 28.26
CA LYS A 197 11.60 -4.13 27.21
C LYS A 197 11.66 -2.62 27.51
N PRO A 198 12.55 -1.85 26.84
CA PRO A 198 12.53 -0.40 26.88
C PRO A 198 11.14 0.16 26.50
N ARG A 199 10.82 1.34 27.05
CA ARG A 199 9.48 1.96 26.93
C ARG A 199 8.97 2.06 25.48
N GLU A 200 9.85 2.28 24.53
CA GLU A 200 9.53 2.41 23.11
C GLU A 200 8.98 1.11 22.48
N PHE A 201 9.18 -0.05 23.10
CA PHE A 201 8.68 -1.36 22.65
C PHE A 201 7.50 -1.87 23.48
N THR A 202 6.77 -0.98 24.16
CA THR A 202 5.71 -1.36 25.10
C THR A 202 4.32 -0.88 24.69
N GLU A 203 4.19 -0.16 23.59
CA GLU A 203 2.91 0.40 23.14
C GLU A 203 2.23 -0.52 22.12
N TYR A 204 0.96 -0.80 22.37
CA TYR A 204 0.17 -1.75 21.58
C TYR A 204 -1.24 -1.23 21.36
N VAL A 205 -1.83 -1.55 20.19
CA VAL A 205 -3.28 -1.52 20.03
C VAL A 205 -3.86 -2.70 20.79
N THR A 206 -4.87 -2.48 21.61
CA THR A 206 -5.55 -3.53 22.38
C THR A 206 -7.05 -3.54 22.09
N THR A 207 -7.75 -4.58 22.56
CA THR A 207 -9.17 -4.81 22.32
C THR A 207 -10.03 -3.55 22.54
N GLY A 208 -10.84 -3.19 21.53
CA GLY A 208 -11.78 -2.06 21.57
C GLY A 208 -11.14 -0.67 21.52
N GLU A 209 -9.82 -0.60 21.43
CA GLU A 209 -9.09 0.69 21.46
C GLU A 209 -9.24 1.45 20.15
N VAL A 210 -9.28 0.75 19.02
CA VAL A 210 -9.47 1.35 17.68
C VAL A 210 -10.80 2.10 17.62
N GLU A 211 -11.92 1.42 17.87
CA GLU A 211 -13.25 2.02 17.84
C GLU A 211 -13.37 3.22 18.78
N LYS A 212 -12.93 3.04 20.03
CA LYS A 212 -12.93 4.11 21.04
C LYS A 212 -12.19 5.36 20.56
N ARG A 213 -11.04 5.19 19.92
CA ARG A 213 -10.20 6.31 19.46
C ARG A 213 -10.71 6.95 18.20
N MET A 214 -11.19 6.17 17.22
CA MET A 214 -11.85 6.71 16.03
C MET A 214 -13.05 7.57 16.42
N LYS A 215 -13.89 7.07 17.34
CA LYS A 215 -15.01 7.84 17.89
C LYS A 215 -14.57 9.12 18.58
N ALA A 216 -13.51 9.08 19.39
CA ALA A 216 -12.98 10.27 20.07
C ALA A 216 -12.38 11.30 19.11
N ALA A 217 -11.81 10.85 17.98
CA ALA A 217 -11.29 11.70 16.92
C ALA A 217 -12.38 12.23 15.96
N GLY A 218 -13.60 11.70 16.05
CA GLY A 218 -14.70 12.02 15.12
C GLY A 218 -14.53 11.37 13.74
N TYR A 219 -13.75 10.29 13.65
CA TYR A 219 -13.55 9.56 12.39
C TYR A 219 -14.67 8.55 12.18
N SER A 220 -15.11 8.39 10.91
CA SER A 220 -16.01 7.33 10.51
C SER A 220 -15.33 5.97 10.63
N THR A 221 -16.06 4.97 11.12
CA THR A 221 -15.66 3.55 11.07
C THR A 221 -15.94 2.92 9.72
N GLU A 222 -16.76 3.56 8.90
CA GLU A 222 -17.12 3.13 7.56
C GLU A 222 -16.33 3.91 6.51
N TYR A 223 -16.23 3.36 5.30
CA TYR A 223 -15.66 4.05 4.15
C TYR A 223 -16.30 5.43 3.98
N ASN A 224 -15.49 6.42 3.65
CA ASN A 224 -15.90 7.80 3.46
C ASN A 224 -15.75 8.22 1.98
N ASP A 225 -16.04 9.50 1.68
CA ASP A 225 -16.05 10.05 0.33
C ASP A 225 -14.70 9.96 -0.40
N TYR A 226 -13.62 9.61 0.29
CA TYR A 226 -12.28 9.43 -0.29
C TYR A 226 -11.98 7.99 -0.67
N ALA A 227 -12.86 7.04 -0.41
CA ALA A 227 -12.69 5.65 -0.82
C ALA A 227 -12.65 5.52 -2.35
N GLN A 228 -11.66 4.78 -2.86
CA GLN A 228 -11.41 4.62 -4.31
C GLN A 228 -11.99 3.30 -4.87
N GLY A 229 -12.79 2.57 -4.08
CA GLY A 229 -13.26 1.24 -4.46
C GLY A 229 -12.23 0.15 -4.18
N ASN A 230 -12.40 -1.01 -4.83
CA ASN A 230 -11.52 -2.16 -4.61
C ASN A 230 -10.13 -1.91 -5.19
N HIS A 231 -9.13 -2.14 -4.35
CA HIS A 231 -7.72 -1.98 -4.74
C HIS A 231 -7.25 -3.14 -5.62
N TRP A 232 -7.69 -4.36 -5.32
CA TRP A 232 -7.20 -5.60 -5.93
C TRP A 232 -8.27 -6.28 -6.78
N LEU A 233 -7.80 -6.99 -7.80
CA LEU A 233 -8.57 -8.02 -8.52
C LEU A 233 -8.20 -9.38 -7.93
N PHE A 234 -9.20 -10.22 -7.72
CA PHE A 234 -9.01 -11.58 -7.19
C PHE A 234 -9.54 -12.63 -8.15
N ALA A 235 -8.82 -13.74 -8.25
CA ALA A 235 -9.29 -14.95 -8.91
C ALA A 235 -10.36 -15.64 -8.07
N SER A 236 -11.25 -16.38 -8.72
CA SER A 236 -12.16 -17.26 -7.99
C SER A 236 -11.38 -18.41 -7.35
N GLU A 237 -11.86 -18.93 -6.23
CA GLU A 237 -11.23 -20.09 -5.58
C GLU A 237 -11.26 -21.35 -6.45
N SER A 238 -12.27 -21.46 -7.34
CA SER A 238 -12.40 -22.57 -8.27
C SER A 238 -11.43 -22.49 -9.47
N ASN A 239 -10.88 -21.31 -9.74
CA ASN A 239 -9.92 -21.06 -10.82
C ASN A 239 -8.82 -20.11 -10.33
N PRO A 240 -7.93 -20.58 -9.44
CA PRO A 240 -6.85 -19.76 -8.90
C PRO A 240 -5.84 -19.39 -9.98
N VAL A 241 -5.12 -18.29 -9.75
CA VAL A 241 -4.00 -17.89 -10.60
C VAL A 241 -2.90 -18.95 -10.55
N ASP A 242 -2.55 -19.50 -11.70
CA ASP A 242 -1.37 -20.31 -11.89
C ASP A 242 -0.36 -19.53 -12.76
N LEU A 243 0.74 -19.12 -12.14
CA LEU A 243 1.79 -18.37 -12.83
C LEU A 243 2.67 -19.25 -13.71
N SER A 244 2.54 -20.60 -13.66
CA SER A 244 3.40 -21.52 -14.44
C SER A 244 3.20 -21.36 -15.94
N GLU A 245 2.06 -20.86 -16.38
CA GLU A 245 1.74 -20.65 -17.80
C GLU A 245 2.26 -19.32 -18.36
N ALA A 246 2.71 -18.40 -17.51
CA ALA A 246 3.27 -17.13 -17.97
C ALA A 246 4.64 -17.34 -18.65
N ALA A 247 4.86 -16.62 -19.76
CA ALA A 247 6.08 -16.79 -20.57
C ALA A 247 7.38 -16.46 -19.81
N ASP A 248 7.32 -15.55 -18.86
CA ASP A 248 8.43 -15.13 -17.99
C ASP A 248 8.42 -15.81 -16.61
N SER A 249 7.55 -16.82 -16.44
CA SER A 249 7.44 -17.59 -15.18
C SER A 249 8.77 -18.24 -14.80
N LYS A 250 9.11 -18.14 -13.54
CA LYS A 250 10.25 -18.84 -12.94
C LYS A 250 9.87 -19.45 -11.59
N ASP A 251 10.55 -20.53 -11.22
CA ASP A 251 10.44 -21.08 -9.88
C ASP A 251 10.83 -20.04 -8.85
N CYS A 252 10.09 -19.97 -7.76
CA CYS A 252 10.34 -19.07 -6.67
C CYS A 252 9.92 -19.70 -5.34
N THR A 253 10.77 -20.56 -4.80
CA THR A 253 10.56 -21.19 -3.49
C THR A 253 11.23 -20.43 -2.35
N LEU A 254 12.04 -19.45 -2.67
CA LEU A 254 12.70 -18.53 -1.72
C LEU A 254 12.67 -17.12 -2.27
N VAL A 255 12.22 -16.18 -1.45
CA VAL A 255 12.40 -14.74 -1.63
C VAL A 255 13.33 -14.25 -0.53
N ASP A 256 14.55 -13.81 -0.88
CA ASP A 256 15.52 -13.24 0.05
C ASP A 256 15.68 -11.75 -0.27
N LEU A 257 15.21 -10.92 0.67
CA LEU A 257 15.09 -9.48 0.48
C LEU A 257 16.39 -8.76 0.87
N PRO A 258 16.81 -7.71 0.15
CA PRO A 258 18.00 -6.94 0.48
C PRO A 258 17.77 -6.00 1.67
N PHE A 259 17.25 -6.55 2.77
CA PHE A 259 17.00 -5.89 4.04
C PHE A 259 18.02 -6.39 5.08
N ASP A 260 19.27 -5.95 4.94
CA ASP A 260 20.43 -6.49 5.68
C ASP A 260 20.24 -6.47 7.20
N HIS A 261 19.55 -5.47 7.74
CA HIS A 261 19.32 -5.38 9.18
C HIS A 261 18.42 -6.50 9.68
N ASN A 262 17.33 -6.74 8.96
CA ASN A 262 16.31 -7.70 9.35
C ASN A 262 16.60 -9.11 8.81
N GLY A 263 17.22 -9.21 7.63
CA GLY A 263 17.42 -10.48 6.92
C GLY A 263 16.09 -11.13 6.59
N SER A 264 15.14 -10.31 6.08
CA SER A 264 13.77 -10.72 5.78
C SER A 264 13.74 -11.72 4.62
N GLN A 265 13.15 -12.89 4.84
CA GLN A 265 13.01 -13.98 3.87
C GLN A 265 11.60 -14.55 3.89
N LEU A 266 11.17 -15.07 2.74
CA LEU A 266 9.94 -15.84 2.62
C LEU A 266 10.25 -17.16 1.93
N ASP A 267 9.92 -18.27 2.59
CA ASP A 267 10.10 -19.63 2.10
C ASP A 267 8.74 -20.21 1.69
N TYR A 268 8.63 -20.73 0.47
CA TYR A 268 7.40 -21.35 0.00
C TYR A 268 7.17 -22.71 0.66
N ASP A 269 6.03 -22.85 1.30
CA ASP A 269 5.53 -24.13 1.81
C ASP A 269 4.44 -24.67 0.89
N ALA A 270 4.78 -25.71 0.13
CA ALA A 270 3.85 -26.34 -0.81
C ALA A 270 2.65 -27.03 -0.11
N ALA A 271 2.76 -27.38 1.16
CA ALA A 271 1.68 -28.02 1.90
C ALA A 271 0.54 -27.06 2.23
N SER A 272 0.88 -25.82 2.58
CA SER A 272 -0.09 -24.75 2.84
C SER A 272 -0.33 -23.86 1.62
N ASN A 273 0.47 -23.99 0.56
CA ASN A 273 0.50 -23.10 -0.61
C ASN A 273 0.72 -21.63 -0.22
N THR A 274 1.61 -21.38 0.75
CA THR A 274 1.91 -20.04 1.26
C THR A 274 3.41 -19.80 1.40
N TYR A 275 3.79 -18.55 1.50
CA TYR A 275 5.13 -18.09 1.78
C TYR A 275 5.27 -17.78 3.27
N LEU A 276 6.17 -18.48 3.95
CA LEU A 276 6.42 -18.38 5.38
C LEU A 276 7.50 -17.35 5.67
N TYR A 277 7.16 -16.29 6.40
CA TYR A 277 8.07 -15.19 6.68
C TYR A 277 9.04 -15.51 7.83
N SER A 278 10.30 -15.12 7.64
CA SER A 278 11.39 -15.24 8.61
C SER A 278 12.21 -13.97 8.62
N GLU A 279 12.79 -13.63 9.79
CA GLU A 279 13.70 -12.50 9.96
C GLU A 279 14.70 -12.77 11.06
N TYR A 280 15.83 -12.05 11.06
CA TYR A 280 16.91 -12.25 12.04
C TYR A 280 17.38 -13.71 12.15
N GLY A 281 17.27 -14.47 11.06
CA GLY A 281 17.62 -15.89 10.98
C GLY A 281 16.68 -16.83 11.74
N ALA A 282 15.45 -16.41 12.04
CA ALA A 282 14.44 -17.18 12.75
C ALA A 282 13.06 -17.02 12.14
N LYS A 283 12.20 -18.02 12.34
CA LYS A 283 10.79 -17.95 11.96
C LYS A 283 10.12 -16.81 12.72
N HIS A 284 9.37 -15.96 12.01
CA HIS A 284 8.52 -14.97 12.64
C HIS A 284 7.22 -15.62 13.08
N VAL A 285 7.02 -15.73 14.39
CA VAL A 285 5.85 -16.41 14.97
C VAL A 285 5.02 -15.46 15.80
N ASP A 286 3.70 -15.68 15.81
CA ASP A 286 2.75 -14.89 16.59
C ASP A 286 2.33 -15.66 17.86
N PRO A 287 2.66 -15.18 19.07
CA PRO A 287 2.22 -15.84 20.30
C PRO A 287 0.71 -15.86 20.54
N LEU A 288 -0.05 -14.99 19.86
CA LEU A 288 -1.52 -14.97 19.98
C LEU A 288 -2.19 -15.98 19.03
N ASP A 289 -1.46 -16.52 18.06
CA ASP A 289 -1.90 -17.56 17.13
C ASP A 289 -1.08 -18.85 17.33
N ASP A 290 -1.04 -19.36 18.54
CA ASP A 290 -0.37 -20.62 18.90
C ASP A 290 1.09 -20.74 18.38
N ASN A 291 1.80 -19.62 18.27
CA ASN A 291 3.12 -19.50 17.67
C ASN A 291 3.18 -19.98 16.21
N LYS A 292 2.11 -19.85 15.46
CA LYS A 292 2.16 -20.07 14.02
C LYS A 292 3.07 -19.04 13.35
N GLN A 293 3.78 -19.51 12.34
CA GLN A 293 4.61 -18.65 11.52
C GLN A 293 3.74 -17.77 10.62
N MET A 294 4.09 -16.48 10.49
CA MET A 294 3.43 -15.55 9.60
C MET A 294 3.53 -16.04 8.16
N ALA A 295 2.41 -16.09 7.45
CA ALA A 295 2.28 -16.71 6.14
C ALA A 295 1.42 -15.88 5.18
N PHE A 296 1.77 -15.91 3.89
CA PHE A 296 1.12 -15.13 2.84
C PHE A 296 0.89 -15.97 1.59
N THR A 297 -0.29 -15.83 0.99
CA THR A 297 -0.61 -16.47 -0.30
C THR A 297 0.03 -15.73 -1.46
N ASN A 298 0.04 -14.40 -1.37
CA ASN A 298 0.58 -13.52 -2.40
C ASN A 298 1.78 -12.74 -1.86
N VAL A 299 2.81 -12.60 -2.68
CA VAL A 299 3.97 -11.76 -2.41
C VAL A 299 4.16 -10.79 -3.57
N ILE A 300 4.26 -9.51 -3.28
CA ILE A 300 4.52 -8.45 -4.26
C ILE A 300 5.81 -7.73 -3.86
N LEU A 301 6.72 -7.59 -4.79
CA LEU A 301 7.94 -6.81 -4.62
C LEU A 301 7.86 -5.59 -5.52
N GLN A 302 8.01 -4.41 -4.94
CA GLN A 302 7.92 -3.12 -5.63
C GLN A 302 9.28 -2.41 -5.58
N CYS A 303 9.93 -2.27 -6.73
CA CYS A 303 11.15 -1.48 -6.87
C CYS A 303 10.82 0.01 -6.95
N ALA A 304 11.35 0.83 -6.05
CA ALA A 304 11.12 2.26 -6.11
C ALA A 304 12.33 3.07 -5.63
N PRO A 305 12.60 4.26 -6.23
CA PRO A 305 13.65 5.15 -5.79
C PRO A 305 13.28 5.78 -4.44
N VAL A 306 14.30 6.21 -3.69
CA VAL A 306 14.14 6.83 -2.38
C VAL A 306 14.75 8.23 -2.34
N THR A 307 14.17 9.09 -1.51
CA THR A 307 14.75 10.37 -1.10
C THR A 307 15.06 10.33 0.38
N GLN A 308 16.31 10.59 0.74
CA GLN A 308 16.72 10.80 2.13
C GLN A 308 16.58 12.28 2.48
N TYR A 309 15.90 12.59 3.57
CA TYR A 309 15.62 13.96 3.99
C TYR A 309 16.75 14.63 4.80
N ASP A 310 17.42 13.83 5.63
CA ASP A 310 18.39 14.38 6.58
C ASP A 310 19.47 13.37 6.99
N ALA A 311 20.38 13.80 7.86
CA ALA A 311 21.49 12.97 8.36
C ALA A 311 21.03 11.84 9.32
N ASN A 312 19.79 11.86 9.83
CA ASN A 312 19.22 10.75 10.58
C ASN A 312 18.78 9.61 9.66
N GLY A 313 18.90 9.79 8.34
CA GLY A 313 18.53 8.81 7.36
C GLY A 313 17.01 8.71 7.13
N TYR A 314 16.21 9.64 7.64
CA TYR A 314 14.78 9.66 7.38
C TYR A 314 14.52 9.79 5.89
N MET A 315 13.62 8.96 5.39
CA MET A 315 13.43 8.80 3.96
C MET A 315 11.98 8.61 3.58
N GLN A 316 11.72 8.73 2.28
CA GLN A 316 10.49 8.27 1.65
C GLN A 316 10.81 7.50 0.37
N PHE A 317 9.95 6.59 -0.01
CA PHE A 317 9.89 6.02 -1.35
C PHE A 317 9.13 6.98 -2.29
N ASN A 318 9.69 7.23 -3.47
CA ASN A 318 9.11 8.16 -4.45
C ASN A 318 8.15 7.40 -5.36
N ILE A 319 6.95 7.12 -4.84
CA ILE A 319 5.94 6.29 -5.51
C ILE A 319 4.83 7.11 -6.17
N LEU A 320 4.71 8.41 -5.88
CA LEU A 320 3.64 9.25 -6.46
C LEU A 320 4.00 9.71 -7.87
N ASN A 321 3.02 9.69 -8.77
CA ASN A 321 3.17 9.99 -10.20
C ASN A 321 4.37 9.22 -10.80
N SER A 322 4.47 7.95 -10.45
CA SER A 322 5.64 7.12 -10.69
C SER A 322 5.24 5.74 -11.19
N THR A 323 6.21 5.07 -11.81
CA THR A 323 6.12 3.70 -12.29
C THR A 323 7.47 3.01 -12.07
N GLY A 324 7.49 1.70 -12.06
CA GLY A 324 8.71 0.92 -11.90
C GLY A 324 8.47 -0.56 -12.14
N GLU A 325 9.50 -1.35 -11.97
CA GLU A 325 9.43 -2.81 -12.05
C GLU A 325 9.12 -3.44 -10.69
N GLY A 326 8.64 -4.66 -10.72
CA GLY A 326 8.32 -5.45 -9.54
C GLY A 326 8.22 -6.92 -9.86
N TYR A 327 7.89 -7.70 -8.87
CA TYR A 327 7.53 -9.11 -9.02
C TYR A 327 6.19 -9.40 -8.37
N TYR A 328 5.39 -10.23 -9.01
CA TYR A 328 4.26 -10.92 -8.40
C TYR A 328 4.61 -12.39 -8.23
N ILE A 329 4.40 -12.92 -7.03
CA ILE A 329 4.85 -14.25 -6.62
C ILE A 329 3.70 -14.93 -5.88
N THR A 330 3.33 -16.13 -6.34
CA THR A 330 2.31 -16.99 -5.71
C THR A 330 2.50 -18.42 -6.19
N GLY A 331 2.07 -19.43 -5.42
CA GLY A 331 2.12 -20.83 -5.82
C GLY A 331 3.51 -21.36 -6.14
N GLY A 332 4.57 -20.84 -5.51
CA GLY A 332 5.95 -21.26 -5.78
C GLY A 332 6.54 -20.71 -7.08
N LYS A 333 5.88 -19.73 -7.71
CA LYS A 333 6.28 -19.11 -8.97
C LYS A 333 6.35 -17.59 -8.87
N ALA A 334 7.15 -16.97 -9.71
CA ALA A 334 7.28 -15.52 -9.85
C ALA A 334 7.21 -15.11 -11.31
N ILE A 335 6.59 -13.95 -11.56
CA ILE A 335 6.61 -13.24 -12.83
C ILE A 335 7.09 -11.80 -12.63
N LEU A 336 7.71 -11.22 -13.65
CA LEU A 336 8.03 -9.79 -13.67
C LEU A 336 6.74 -8.99 -13.89
N VAL A 337 6.60 -7.88 -13.19
CA VAL A 337 5.49 -6.95 -13.36
C VAL A 337 6.01 -5.52 -13.43
N THR A 338 5.19 -4.62 -13.97
CA THR A 338 5.39 -3.18 -13.83
C THR A 338 4.34 -2.63 -12.88
N TRP A 339 4.69 -1.64 -12.08
CA TRP A 339 3.71 -0.95 -11.24
C TRP A 339 3.57 0.51 -11.65
N SER A 340 2.41 1.08 -11.35
CA SER A 340 2.16 2.51 -11.51
C SER A 340 1.28 3.03 -10.39
N LYS A 341 1.52 4.28 -10.00
CA LYS A 341 0.72 5.02 -9.03
C LYS A 341 0.62 6.48 -9.44
N GLY A 342 -0.58 7.03 -9.43
CA GLY A 342 -0.82 8.46 -9.63
C GLY A 342 -0.59 9.25 -8.34
N HIS A 343 -1.64 9.80 -7.78
CA HIS A 343 -1.59 10.54 -6.50
C HIS A 343 -1.72 9.57 -5.29
N ASP A 344 -1.65 10.11 -4.08
CA ASP A 344 -1.66 9.33 -2.83
C ASP A 344 -2.93 8.50 -2.58
N MET A 345 -4.12 8.94 -3.05
CA MET A 345 -5.34 8.12 -2.98
C MET A 345 -5.46 7.10 -4.12
N SER A 346 -4.72 7.27 -5.23
CA SER A 346 -4.80 6.31 -6.33
C SER A 346 -4.23 4.97 -5.91
N PRO A 347 -4.95 3.85 -6.15
CA PRO A 347 -4.38 2.53 -5.95
C PRO A 347 -3.07 2.35 -6.74
N THR A 348 -2.07 1.76 -6.09
CA THR A 348 -0.89 1.26 -6.81
C THR A 348 -1.31 0.02 -7.58
N LYS A 349 -1.17 0.06 -8.91
CA LYS A 349 -1.57 -1.03 -9.80
C LYS A 349 -0.35 -1.74 -10.36
N PHE A 350 -0.47 -3.04 -10.55
CA PHE A 350 0.60 -3.90 -11.07
C PHE A 350 0.12 -4.60 -12.34
N TYR A 351 0.98 -4.64 -13.34
CA TYR A 351 0.64 -5.12 -14.69
C TYR A 351 1.65 -6.16 -15.17
N LYS A 352 1.17 -7.19 -15.83
CA LYS A 352 1.98 -8.17 -16.55
C LYS A 352 2.64 -7.52 -17.78
N GLU A 353 3.54 -8.26 -18.44
CA GLU A 353 4.22 -7.80 -19.66
C GLU A 353 3.24 -7.41 -20.77
N ASP A 354 2.11 -8.09 -20.87
CA ASP A 354 1.06 -7.81 -21.88
C ASP A 354 0.20 -6.58 -21.52
N GLY A 355 0.45 -5.92 -20.40
CA GLY A 355 -0.28 -4.74 -19.94
C GLY A 355 -1.57 -5.06 -19.16
N THR A 356 -1.90 -6.32 -18.93
CA THR A 356 -3.05 -6.69 -18.11
C THR A 356 -2.73 -6.53 -16.63
N GLU A 357 -3.69 -6.03 -15.83
CA GLU A 357 -3.55 -5.93 -14.38
C GLU A 357 -3.42 -7.33 -13.77
N ILE A 358 -2.56 -7.49 -12.76
CA ILE A 358 -2.46 -8.77 -12.05
C ILE A 358 -3.75 -9.07 -11.30
N THR A 359 -4.03 -10.36 -11.18
CA THR A 359 -5.09 -10.90 -10.33
C THR A 359 -4.44 -11.67 -9.19
N LEU A 360 -4.88 -11.46 -7.95
CA LEU A 360 -4.36 -12.14 -6.77
C LEU A 360 -5.13 -13.42 -6.48
N ASN A 361 -4.48 -14.36 -5.83
CA ASN A 361 -5.16 -15.51 -5.22
C ASN A 361 -5.81 -15.12 -3.89
N THR A 362 -6.92 -15.78 -3.54
CA THR A 362 -7.56 -15.60 -2.22
C THR A 362 -6.58 -15.87 -1.10
N GLY A 363 -6.48 -14.93 -0.16
CA GLY A 363 -5.60 -14.99 1.01
C GLY A 363 -4.78 -13.74 1.22
N LYS A 364 -3.95 -13.75 2.23
CA LYS A 364 -3.14 -12.62 2.70
C LYS A 364 -2.03 -12.25 1.73
N THR A 365 -1.69 -10.96 1.71
CA THR A 365 -0.65 -10.44 0.82
C THR A 365 0.47 -9.76 1.59
N TYR A 366 1.71 -10.12 1.25
CA TYR A 366 2.91 -9.40 1.68
C TYR A 366 3.43 -8.52 0.56
N ILE A 367 3.77 -7.26 0.87
CA ILE A 367 4.28 -6.30 -0.10
C ILE A 367 5.58 -5.68 0.43
N ALA A 368 6.69 -5.89 -0.29
CA ALA A 368 7.96 -5.25 0.04
C ALA A 368 8.26 -4.10 -0.91
N LEU A 369 8.51 -2.90 -0.36
CA LEU A 369 9.10 -1.80 -1.11
C LEU A 369 10.61 -1.90 -0.99
N VAL A 370 11.26 -2.23 -2.10
CA VAL A 370 12.72 -2.35 -2.21
C VAL A 370 13.28 -1.13 -2.93
N ARG A 371 14.29 -0.47 -2.34
CA ARG A 371 14.91 0.67 -3.02
C ARG A 371 15.64 0.23 -4.29
N ASP A 372 15.56 1.04 -5.33
CA ASP A 372 16.12 0.80 -6.65
C ASP A 372 17.63 0.45 -6.61
N SER A 373 18.39 1.13 -5.77
CA SER A 373 19.84 0.91 -5.61
C SER A 373 20.21 -0.46 -5.01
N ARG A 374 19.26 -1.18 -4.41
CA ARG A 374 19.45 -2.53 -3.85
C ARG A 374 18.67 -3.61 -4.61
N TRP A 375 17.93 -3.23 -5.66
CA TRP A 375 17.06 -4.16 -6.41
C TRP A 375 17.82 -5.34 -7.02
N SER A 376 19.05 -5.10 -7.51
CA SER A 376 19.88 -6.16 -8.07
C SER A 376 20.40 -7.18 -7.05
N GLU A 377 20.25 -6.91 -5.76
CA GLU A 377 20.65 -7.81 -4.67
C GLU A 377 19.52 -8.74 -4.22
N LEU A 378 18.29 -8.52 -4.72
CA LEU A 378 17.17 -9.39 -4.51
C LEU A 378 17.46 -10.80 -5.02
N VAL A 379 17.18 -11.82 -4.20
CA VAL A 379 17.38 -13.22 -4.59
C VAL A 379 16.03 -13.94 -4.63
N LEU A 380 15.69 -14.48 -5.81
CA LEU A 380 14.54 -15.35 -6.04
C LEU A 380 15.05 -16.71 -6.51
N LYS A 381 14.70 -17.80 -5.79
CA LYS A 381 15.15 -19.19 -6.07
C LYS A 381 13.98 -20.15 -6.11
#